data_4a3a042893069c5ddd62763731a5745d
#
_entry.id   4a3a042893069c5ddd62763731a5745d
#
_cell.length_a   1.000
_cell.length_b   1.000
_cell.length_c   1.000
_cell.angle_alpha   90.00
_cell.angle_beta   90.00
_cell.angle_gamma   90.00
#
_symmetry.space_group_name_H-M   'P 1'
#
loop_
_entity.id
_entity.type
_entity.pdbx_description
1 polymer ?
#
loop_
_entity_poly.entity_id
_entity_poly.type
_entity_poly.pdbx_seq_one_letter_code
_entity_poly.pdbx_strand_id
1 'polypeptide(L)'
;MRIFYFVLLMVLFSAAAQAQNRPVGFADNANQSTVHFYPNPATSFITFEDFAKKYDKNYTIQLFNFLGKKVYEFNLADQKNIVNLSDFFRGIYIFQLRDPTGKIVESGKFQVNK
;
A
#
# COMPACT_ATOMS: atom_id res chain seq x y z
N MET A 1 -30.64 32.15 28.81
CA MET A 1 -30.75 30.74 28.46
C MET A 1 -30.51 30.43 26.97
N ARG A 2 -30.95 31.29 26.08
CA ARG A 2 -30.71 31.06 24.62
C ARG A 2 -29.23 31.09 24.22
N ILE A 3 -28.40 31.88 24.90
CA ILE A 3 -26.99 32.02 24.64
C ILE A 3 -26.22 30.75 25.05
N PHE A 4 -26.67 30.05 26.07
CA PHE A 4 -26.06 28.82 26.56
C PHE A 4 -26.12 27.69 25.52
N TYR A 5 -27.23 27.56 24.82
CA TYR A 5 -27.41 26.53 23.79
C TYR A 5 -26.55 26.79 22.57
N PHE A 6 -26.37 28.06 22.20
CA PHE A 6 -25.49 28.43 21.08
C PHE A 6 -24.03 28.12 21.37
N VAL A 7 -23.56 28.41 22.57
CA VAL A 7 -22.17 28.13 22.98
C VAL A 7 -21.94 26.63 23.05
N LEU A 8 -22.89 25.86 23.56
CA LEU A 8 -22.80 24.41 23.62
C LEU A 8 -22.77 23.78 22.21
N LEU A 9 -23.58 24.30 21.30
CA LEU A 9 -23.62 23.85 19.92
C LEU A 9 -22.31 24.14 19.17
N MET A 10 -21.71 25.31 19.42
CA MET A 10 -20.43 25.71 18.84
C MET A 10 -19.28 24.83 19.33
N VAL A 11 -19.28 24.45 20.59
CA VAL A 11 -18.26 23.55 21.18
C VAL A 11 -18.36 22.15 20.59
N LEU A 12 -19.58 21.65 20.39
CA LEU A 12 -19.79 20.34 19.75
C LEU A 12 -19.35 20.34 18.28
N PHE A 13 -19.53 21.46 17.57
CA PHE A 13 -19.13 21.58 16.18
C PHE A 13 -17.60 21.62 16.01
N SER A 14 -16.88 22.25 16.94
CA SER A 14 -15.41 22.29 16.89
C SER A 14 -14.77 20.93 17.21
N ALA A 15 -15.39 20.11 18.04
CA ALA A 15 -14.89 18.76 18.32
C ALA A 15 -15.02 17.83 17.10
N ALA A 16 -16.09 17.99 16.29
CA ALA A 16 -16.27 17.20 15.09
C ALA A 16 -15.27 17.57 13.99
N ALA A 17 -14.84 18.84 13.91
CA ALA A 17 -13.86 19.27 12.92
C ALA A 17 -12.46 18.69 13.15
N GLN A 18 -12.08 18.42 14.39
CA GLN A 18 -10.79 17.81 14.71
C GLN A 18 -10.72 16.33 14.36
N ALA A 19 -11.85 15.63 14.34
CA ALA A 19 -11.91 14.22 13.97
C ALA A 19 -11.67 14.00 12.47
N GLN A 20 -11.88 15.00 11.63
CA GLN A 20 -11.69 14.93 10.19
C GLN A 20 -10.23 15.14 9.75
N ASN A 21 -9.37 15.61 10.64
CA ASN A 21 -7.96 15.88 10.34
C ASN A 21 -7.03 14.74 10.73
N ARG A 22 -7.56 13.58 11.08
CA ARG A 22 -6.71 12.41 11.31
C ARG A 22 -6.20 11.89 9.97
N PRO A 23 -4.87 11.79 9.77
CA PRO A 23 -4.35 11.23 8.56
C PRO A 23 -4.84 9.79 8.39
N VAL A 24 -5.54 9.53 7.29
CA VAL A 24 -5.93 8.17 6.91
C VAL A 24 -4.68 7.50 6.36
N GLY A 25 -4.18 6.58 7.10
CA GLY A 25 -2.84 6.16 7.15
C GLY A 25 -2.24 5.30 6.06
N PHE A 26 -2.18 5.72 4.80
CA PHE A 26 -1.21 5.11 3.88
C PHE A 26 0.14 5.84 3.86
N ALA A 27 0.20 7.07 4.34
CA ALA A 27 1.38 7.91 4.25
C ALA A 27 2.42 7.64 5.35
N ASP A 28 2.01 7.07 6.48
CA ASP A 28 2.86 7.01 7.66
C ASP A 28 3.94 5.94 7.58
N ASN A 29 3.80 4.96 6.67
CA ASN A 29 4.75 3.88 6.50
C ASN A 29 5.70 4.05 5.33
N ALA A 30 5.59 5.12 4.56
CA ALA A 30 6.43 5.36 3.39
C ALA A 30 7.92 5.47 3.76
N ASN A 31 8.23 5.99 4.96
CA ASN A 31 9.60 6.14 5.44
C ASN A 31 10.16 4.86 6.06
N GLN A 32 9.34 3.83 6.26
CA GLN A 32 9.73 2.56 6.88
C GLN A 32 9.75 1.41 5.88
N SER A 33 9.39 1.67 4.62
CA SER A 33 9.37 0.66 3.58
C SER A 33 10.79 0.23 3.24
N THR A 34 11.07 -1.07 3.30
CA THR A 34 12.36 -1.65 2.93
C THR A 34 12.31 -2.34 1.59
N VAL A 35 11.11 -2.63 1.07
CA VAL A 35 10.95 -3.23 -0.25
C VAL A 35 10.85 -2.13 -1.29
N HIS A 36 11.76 -2.16 -2.24
CA HIS A 36 11.79 -1.25 -3.37
C HIS A 36 11.31 -1.96 -4.63
N PHE A 37 10.65 -1.24 -5.49
CA PHE A 37 10.15 -1.79 -6.74
C PHE A 37 10.47 -0.87 -7.90
N TYR A 38 10.89 -1.45 -9.01
CA TYR A 38 11.29 -0.70 -10.20
C TYR A 38 11.27 -1.58 -11.45
N PRO A 39 11.15 -1.00 -12.66
CA PRO A 39 10.84 0.39 -12.94
C PRO A 39 9.37 0.72 -12.66
N ASN A 40 9.06 2.01 -12.50
CA ASN A 40 7.70 2.49 -12.33
C ASN A 40 7.56 3.83 -13.07
N PRO A 41 6.86 3.90 -14.23
CA PRO A 41 6.06 2.83 -14.85
C PRO A 41 6.87 1.64 -15.35
N ALA A 42 6.28 0.45 -15.25
CA ALA A 42 6.86 -0.79 -15.73
C ALA A 42 6.25 -1.17 -17.09
N THR A 43 7.01 -1.87 -17.94
CA THR A 43 6.53 -2.35 -19.25
C THR A 43 6.57 -3.86 -19.35
N SER A 44 7.75 -4.45 -19.35
CA SER A 44 7.94 -5.89 -19.56
C SER A 44 8.08 -6.66 -18.27
N PHE A 45 8.64 -6.05 -17.24
CA PHE A 45 8.87 -6.67 -15.95
C PHE A 45 8.89 -5.61 -14.86
N ILE A 46 8.71 -6.05 -13.62
CA ILE A 46 8.93 -5.23 -12.43
C ILE A 46 9.75 -6.06 -11.43
N THR A 47 10.67 -5.40 -10.77
CA THR A 47 11.54 -6.01 -9.78
C THR A 47 11.14 -5.53 -8.39
N PHE A 48 11.01 -6.48 -7.46
CA PHE A 48 10.83 -6.18 -6.03
C PHE A 48 12.11 -6.58 -5.31
N GLU A 49 12.70 -5.65 -4.59
CA GLU A 49 14.00 -5.82 -3.94
C GLU A 49 13.92 -5.42 -2.48
N ASP A 50 14.32 -6.34 -1.60
CA ASP A 50 14.40 -6.12 -0.16
C ASP A 50 15.85 -5.82 0.21
N PHE A 51 16.23 -4.54 0.14
CA PHE A 51 17.61 -4.12 0.40
C PHE A 51 18.07 -4.43 1.83
N ALA A 52 17.16 -4.36 2.79
CA ALA A 52 17.49 -4.60 4.18
C ALA A 52 17.52 -6.09 4.54
N LYS A 53 17.16 -6.99 3.62
CA LYS A 53 17.00 -8.43 3.87
C LYS A 53 16.13 -8.71 5.10
N LYS A 54 15.09 -7.90 5.25
CA LYS A 54 14.21 -7.94 6.41
C LYS A 54 13.23 -9.10 6.36
N TYR A 55 12.89 -9.55 5.16
CA TYR A 55 11.86 -10.55 4.94
C TYR A 55 12.46 -11.82 4.32
N ASP A 56 11.89 -12.95 4.64
CA ASP A 56 12.33 -14.24 4.14
C ASP A 56 11.31 -14.89 3.20
N LYS A 57 11.57 -16.14 2.80
CA LYS A 57 10.70 -16.90 1.88
C LYS A 57 9.30 -17.19 2.43
N ASN A 58 9.07 -17.01 3.72
CA ASN A 58 7.75 -17.18 4.34
C ASN A 58 6.84 -15.98 4.13
N TYR A 59 7.40 -14.87 3.65
CA TYR A 59 6.64 -13.69 3.29
C TYR A 59 6.18 -13.80 1.84
N THR A 60 5.01 -13.26 1.56
CA THR A 60 4.35 -13.36 0.25
C THR A 60 4.03 -11.99 -0.29
N ILE A 61 4.29 -11.76 -1.57
CA ILE A 61 3.82 -10.58 -2.28
C ILE A 61 2.60 -10.94 -3.11
N GLN A 62 1.52 -10.20 -2.93
CA GLN A 62 0.29 -10.32 -3.71
C GLN A 62 0.10 -9.07 -4.55
N LEU A 63 -0.23 -9.25 -5.82
CA LEU A 63 -0.49 -8.16 -6.75
C LEU A 63 -1.98 -8.11 -7.06
N PHE A 64 -2.54 -6.90 -6.99
CA PHE A 64 -3.96 -6.64 -7.25
C PHE A 64 -4.09 -5.62 -8.36
N ASN A 65 -5.09 -5.79 -9.22
CA ASN A 65 -5.45 -4.76 -10.19
C ASN A 65 -6.25 -3.63 -9.51
N PHE A 66 -6.60 -2.60 -10.27
CA PHE A 66 -7.31 -1.45 -9.71
C PHE A 66 -8.75 -1.77 -9.26
N LEU A 67 -9.31 -2.90 -9.69
CA LEU A 67 -10.60 -3.38 -9.22
C LEU A 67 -10.51 -4.15 -7.90
N GLY A 68 -9.29 -4.34 -7.38
CA GLY A 68 -9.07 -5.08 -6.15
C GLY A 68 -8.98 -6.60 -6.35
N LYS A 69 -8.91 -7.07 -7.59
CA LYS A 69 -8.77 -8.50 -7.87
C LYS A 69 -7.29 -8.89 -7.82
N LYS A 70 -6.99 -9.97 -7.08
CA LYS A 70 -5.65 -10.54 -7.04
C LYS A 70 -5.33 -11.17 -8.40
N VAL A 71 -4.22 -10.74 -9.00
CA VAL A 71 -3.81 -11.20 -10.33
C VAL A 71 -2.52 -12.01 -10.30
N TYR A 72 -1.74 -11.92 -9.23
CA TYR A 72 -0.47 -12.64 -9.11
C TYR A 72 -0.08 -12.75 -7.64
N GLU A 73 0.70 -13.79 -7.31
CA GLU A 73 1.18 -14.01 -5.96
C GLU A 73 2.49 -14.80 -6.02
N PHE A 74 3.46 -14.43 -5.20
CA PHE A 74 4.71 -15.16 -5.11
C PHE A 74 5.34 -14.98 -3.72
N ASN A 75 6.15 -15.97 -3.32
CA ASN A 75 6.92 -15.89 -2.08
C ASN A 75 8.24 -15.17 -2.37
N LEU A 76 8.74 -14.46 -1.37
CA LEU A 76 10.07 -13.83 -1.45
C LEU A 76 11.14 -14.92 -1.39
N ALA A 77 11.60 -15.37 -2.55
CA ALA A 77 12.62 -16.42 -2.64
C ALA A 77 14.01 -15.87 -2.37
N ASP A 78 14.30 -14.68 -2.89
CA ASP A 78 15.59 -14.01 -2.83
C ASP A 78 15.43 -12.55 -2.45
N GLN A 79 16.56 -11.87 -2.24
CA GLN A 79 16.56 -10.42 -2.03
C GLN A 79 15.92 -9.67 -3.21
N LYS A 80 16.06 -10.23 -4.42
CA LYS A 80 15.59 -9.62 -5.66
C LYS A 80 14.65 -10.58 -6.38
N ASN A 81 13.43 -10.14 -6.65
CA ASN A 81 12.39 -10.93 -7.28
C ASN A 81 11.86 -10.19 -8.52
N ILE A 82 11.85 -10.85 -9.66
CA ILE A 82 11.44 -10.27 -10.93
C ILE A 82 10.11 -10.88 -11.35
N VAL A 83 9.12 -10.03 -11.64
CA VAL A 83 7.81 -10.44 -12.13
C VAL A 83 7.69 -10.09 -13.61
N ASN A 84 7.36 -11.09 -14.43
CA ASN A 84 7.09 -10.90 -15.84
C ASN A 84 5.68 -10.32 -16.02
N LEU A 85 5.55 -9.23 -16.74
CA LEU A 85 4.29 -8.50 -16.92
C LEU A 85 3.64 -8.76 -18.29
N SER A 86 4.07 -9.79 -19.01
CA SER A 86 3.55 -10.07 -20.36
C SER A 86 2.04 -10.31 -20.37
N ASP A 87 1.49 -10.91 -19.31
CA ASP A 87 0.06 -11.18 -19.18
C ASP A 87 -0.71 -10.08 -18.44
N PHE A 88 -0.04 -9.01 -18.08
CA PHE A 88 -0.66 -7.90 -17.37
C PHE A 88 -1.17 -6.84 -18.33
N PHE A 89 -2.38 -6.35 -18.09
CA PHE A 89 -2.92 -5.23 -18.83
C PHE A 89 -2.33 -3.91 -18.34
N ARG A 90 -2.36 -2.91 -19.21
CA ARG A 90 -2.01 -1.54 -18.85
C ARG A 90 -2.91 -1.05 -17.72
N GLY A 91 -2.35 -0.43 -16.70
CA GLY A 91 -3.12 0.14 -15.61
C GLY A 91 -2.34 0.27 -14.32
N ILE A 92 -3.06 0.59 -13.27
CA ILE A 92 -2.52 0.73 -11.92
C ILE A 92 -2.69 -0.59 -11.18
N TYR A 93 -1.64 -0.98 -10.46
CA TYR A 93 -1.61 -2.19 -9.64
C TYR A 93 -1.16 -1.84 -8.24
N ILE A 94 -1.60 -2.65 -7.29
CA ILE A 94 -1.23 -2.53 -5.88
C ILE A 94 -0.53 -3.81 -5.49
N PHE A 95 0.62 -3.71 -4.81
CA PHE A 95 1.22 -4.87 -4.17
C PHE A 95 1.01 -4.81 -2.67
N GLN A 96 0.88 -5.98 -2.07
CA GLN A 96 0.82 -6.16 -0.62
C GLN A 96 1.83 -7.24 -0.23
N LEU A 97 2.73 -6.90 0.68
CA LEU A 97 3.63 -7.84 1.30
C LEU A 97 2.99 -8.34 2.59
N ARG A 98 2.80 -9.64 2.68
CA ARG A 98 2.16 -10.29 3.83
C ARG A 98 3.15 -11.20 4.55
N ASP A 99 3.03 -11.21 5.88
CA ASP A 99 3.80 -12.12 6.73
C ASP A 99 3.18 -13.53 6.72
N PRO A 100 3.82 -14.52 7.37
CA PRO A 100 3.27 -15.89 7.41
C PRO A 100 1.88 -16.00 8.04
N THR A 101 1.46 -15.02 8.84
CA THR A 101 0.12 -15.02 9.44
C THR A 101 -0.93 -14.37 8.52
N GLY A 102 -0.52 -13.82 7.39
CA GLY A 102 -1.40 -13.15 6.45
C GLY A 102 -1.56 -11.65 6.68
N LYS A 103 -0.85 -11.09 7.66
CA LYS A 103 -0.91 -9.66 7.96
C LYS A 103 -0.12 -8.87 6.92
N ILE A 104 -0.70 -7.76 6.46
CA ILE A 104 -0.03 -6.84 5.53
C ILE A 104 1.05 -6.07 6.29
N VAL A 105 2.30 -6.19 5.87
CA VAL A 105 3.44 -5.52 6.51
C VAL A 105 3.98 -4.37 5.67
N GLU A 106 3.81 -4.42 4.35
CA GLU A 106 4.12 -3.32 3.44
C GLU A 106 3.15 -3.35 2.27
N SER A 107 2.94 -2.19 1.66
CA SER A 107 2.13 -2.08 0.45
C SER A 107 2.63 -0.92 -0.40
N GLY A 108 2.28 -0.93 -1.67
CA GLY A 108 2.63 0.12 -2.60
C GLY A 108 1.83 0.03 -3.88
N LYS A 109 2.03 1.01 -4.74
CA LYS A 109 1.30 1.14 -5.98
C LYS A 109 2.29 1.34 -7.12
N PHE A 110 2.06 0.66 -8.25
CA PHE A 110 2.87 0.84 -9.45
C PHE A 110 1.99 0.86 -10.69
N GLN A 111 2.53 1.38 -11.77
CA GLN A 111 1.84 1.49 -13.05
C GLN A 111 2.49 0.58 -14.08
N VAL A 112 1.66 -0.13 -14.83
CA VAL A 112 2.07 -0.87 -16.03
C VAL A 112 1.68 -0.04 -17.25
N ASN A 113 2.67 0.30 -18.06
CA ASN A 113 2.50 1.16 -19.22
C ASN A 113 3.02 0.43 -20.47
N LYS A 114 2.09 -0.11 -21.24
CA LYS A 114 2.39 -0.85 -22.48
C LYS A 114 1.93 -0.09 -23.70
#